data_23869de2b0123fe74f01754ccc9e4349
#
_entry.id   23869de2b0123fe74f01754ccc9e4349
#
_cell.length_a   1.000
_cell.length_b   1.000
_cell.length_c   1.000
_cell.angle_alpha   90.00
_cell.angle_beta   90.00
_cell.angle_gamma   90.00
#
_symmetry.space_group_name_H-M   'P 1'
#
loop_
_entity.id
_entity.type
_entity.pdbx_description
1 polymer ?
#
loop_
_entity_poly.entity_id
_entity_poly.type
_entity_poly.pdbx_seq_one_letter_code
_entity_poly.pdbx_strand_id
1 'polypeptide(L)'
;MSKIIGIDLGTTNSCVSLLDGKQIKIIENAEGGRTMPSVVAYLQDGEILVGAPAKRQAVTNPKNTLYAIKRLIGRRFDDAEVQKDIQITPYQIVKADNGDAWVEVNGKKMAPPQVSAEVLRKMKETAEAFLGEPVTEAVITVPAYFNDSQRQATQDAGRIAGLEVKRIINEPTAAALAFGMDKVDAGDRKIAVFDLGGGTFDVSIIEIADVDGDKQFEVLSTNGDTFLGGEDFDQRIIEYIIDEFKKEQGVDLSKDVLALQRLKEAAEKAKIELSSTTQTDVNLPYVTADASGPKHLNIRCLLYTSPSPRDA
;
A
#
# COMPACT_ATOMS: atom_id res chain seq x y z
N MET A 1 0.19 -27.25 -16.31
CA MET A 1 0.78 -25.95 -16.64
C MET A 1 0.77 -25.15 -15.35
N SER A 2 1.89 -24.55 -14.96
CA SER A 2 1.95 -23.63 -13.83
C SER A 2 0.93 -22.50 -14.05
N LYS A 3 0.17 -22.16 -13.01
CA LYS A 3 -0.76 -21.01 -13.10
C LYS A 3 0.00 -19.73 -12.89
N ILE A 4 -0.23 -18.75 -13.78
CA ILE A 4 0.33 -17.42 -13.64
C ILE A 4 -0.58 -16.61 -12.73
N ILE A 5 -0.01 -15.98 -11.69
CA ILE A 5 -0.73 -15.06 -10.82
C ILE A 5 -0.47 -13.61 -11.22
N GLY A 6 -1.47 -12.76 -11.02
CA GLY A 6 -1.31 -11.31 -11.11
C GLY A 6 -1.12 -10.72 -9.73
N ILE A 7 -0.08 -9.92 -9.53
CA ILE A 7 0.19 -9.23 -8.27
C ILE A 7 0.18 -7.72 -8.51
N ASP A 8 -0.68 -7.03 -7.79
CA ASP A 8 -0.58 -5.59 -7.63
C ASP A 8 0.27 -5.32 -6.38
N LEU A 9 1.52 -4.91 -6.59
CA LEU A 9 2.47 -4.59 -5.53
C LEU A 9 2.36 -3.11 -5.16
N GLY A 10 1.35 -2.77 -4.36
CA GLY A 10 1.06 -1.37 -4.00
C GLY A 10 1.98 -0.82 -2.91
N THR A 11 2.07 0.51 -2.83
CA THR A 11 2.85 1.22 -1.80
C THR A 11 2.32 0.94 -0.40
N THR A 12 1.00 0.97 -0.22
CA THR A 12 0.33 0.77 1.07
C THR A 12 -0.27 -0.64 1.19
N ASN A 13 -0.95 -1.11 0.14
CA ASN A 13 -1.59 -2.42 0.12
C ASN A 13 -1.25 -3.15 -1.17
N SER A 14 -1.17 -4.48 -1.09
CA SER A 14 -0.97 -5.37 -2.23
C SER A 14 -2.11 -6.37 -2.35
N CYS A 15 -2.38 -6.84 -3.55
CA CYS A 15 -3.34 -7.91 -3.78
C CYS A 15 -2.82 -8.93 -4.80
N VAL A 16 -3.40 -10.12 -4.77
CA VAL A 16 -3.08 -11.20 -5.70
C VAL A 16 -4.36 -11.72 -6.36
N SER A 17 -4.25 -11.97 -7.64
CA SER A 17 -5.34 -12.49 -8.47
C SER A 17 -4.86 -13.63 -9.36
N LEU A 18 -5.81 -14.42 -9.82
CA LEU A 18 -5.57 -15.46 -10.81
C LEU A 18 -6.77 -15.61 -11.75
N LEU A 19 -6.54 -16.29 -12.87
CA LEU A 19 -7.59 -16.71 -13.77
C LEU A 19 -8.11 -18.10 -13.34
N ASP A 20 -9.34 -18.12 -12.82
CA ASP A 20 -10.04 -19.37 -12.44
C ASP A 20 -11.08 -19.70 -13.53
N GLY A 21 -10.74 -20.66 -14.38
CA GLY A 21 -11.52 -20.93 -15.59
C GLY A 21 -11.50 -19.76 -16.57
N LYS A 22 -12.62 -19.05 -16.69
CA LYS A 22 -12.78 -17.84 -17.52
C LYS A 22 -12.95 -16.55 -16.71
N GLN A 23 -12.89 -16.64 -15.38
CA GLN A 23 -13.12 -15.50 -14.51
C GLN A 23 -11.84 -15.12 -13.77
N ILE A 24 -11.58 -13.82 -13.70
CA ILE A 24 -10.52 -13.28 -12.84
C ILE A 24 -11.04 -13.28 -11.41
N LYS A 25 -10.25 -13.84 -10.50
CA LYS A 25 -10.56 -13.92 -9.09
C LYS A 25 -9.45 -13.26 -8.27
N ILE A 26 -9.81 -12.29 -7.44
CA ILE A 26 -8.92 -11.76 -6.41
C ILE A 26 -9.00 -12.74 -5.23
N ILE A 27 -7.83 -13.17 -4.74
CA ILE A 27 -7.72 -14.17 -3.67
C ILE A 27 -7.80 -13.46 -2.32
N GLU A 28 -8.63 -13.99 -1.44
CA GLU A 28 -8.70 -13.54 -0.06
C GLU A 28 -7.51 -14.11 0.74
N ASN A 29 -6.92 -13.26 1.58
CA ASN A 29 -5.84 -13.67 2.48
C ASN A 29 -6.40 -14.44 3.69
N ALA A 30 -5.52 -14.93 4.58
CA ALA A 30 -5.90 -15.69 5.76
C ALA A 30 -6.79 -14.91 6.74
N GLU A 31 -6.78 -13.58 6.70
CA GLU A 31 -7.64 -12.70 7.48
C GLU A 31 -8.99 -12.38 6.80
N GLY A 32 -9.26 -12.96 5.62
CA GLY A 32 -10.47 -12.73 4.84
C GLY A 32 -10.48 -11.43 4.03
N GLY A 33 -9.36 -10.71 3.98
CA GLY A 33 -9.21 -9.50 3.19
C GLY A 33 -8.77 -9.80 1.75
N ARG A 34 -9.23 -8.98 0.81
CA ARG A 34 -8.80 -9.05 -0.61
C ARG A 34 -7.53 -8.25 -0.89
N THR A 35 -7.14 -7.43 0.05
CA THR A 35 -5.88 -6.68 0.05
C THR A 35 -5.10 -7.00 1.32
N MET A 36 -3.79 -6.87 1.26
CA MET A 36 -2.89 -7.06 2.38
C MET A 36 -2.00 -5.83 2.51
N PRO A 37 -1.80 -5.29 3.73
CA PRO A 37 -0.83 -4.21 3.94
C PRO A 37 0.56 -4.58 3.43
N SER A 38 1.19 -3.68 2.67
CA SER A 38 2.58 -3.81 2.19
C SER A 38 3.56 -3.46 3.31
N VAL A 39 3.44 -4.14 4.43
CA VAL A 39 4.20 -3.91 5.67
C VAL A 39 4.96 -5.17 6.05
N VAL A 40 6.24 -5.02 6.38
CA VAL A 40 7.12 -6.12 6.80
C VAL A 40 7.79 -5.75 8.13
N ALA A 41 7.68 -6.61 9.12
CA ALA A 41 8.34 -6.43 10.41
C ALA A 41 9.35 -7.55 10.68
N TYR A 42 10.52 -7.15 11.13
CA TYR A 42 11.60 -8.05 11.49
C TYR A 42 11.74 -8.08 13.01
N LEU A 43 11.45 -9.23 13.60
CA LEU A 43 11.53 -9.41 15.04
C LEU A 43 12.96 -9.74 15.48
N GLN A 44 13.25 -9.59 16.78
CA GLN A 44 14.58 -9.81 17.33
C GLN A 44 15.00 -11.29 17.31
N ASP A 45 14.05 -12.20 17.40
CA ASP A 45 14.23 -13.66 17.32
C ASP A 45 14.45 -14.17 15.88
N GLY A 46 14.36 -13.28 14.89
CA GLY A 46 14.55 -13.59 13.46
C GLY A 46 13.25 -13.91 12.74
N GLU A 47 12.10 -13.91 13.40
CA GLU A 47 10.81 -14.06 12.74
C GLU A 47 10.51 -12.82 11.87
N ILE A 48 9.87 -13.06 10.72
CA ILE A 48 9.43 -12.02 9.78
C ILE A 48 7.91 -12.05 9.71
N LEU A 49 7.28 -10.95 10.09
CA LEU A 49 5.84 -10.76 9.93
C LEU A 49 5.56 -9.95 8.67
N VAL A 50 4.50 -10.31 7.94
CA VAL A 50 4.09 -9.60 6.73
C VAL A 50 2.60 -9.31 6.76
N GLY A 51 2.20 -8.14 6.29
CA GLY A 51 0.80 -7.75 6.18
C GLY A 51 0.20 -7.24 7.51
N ALA A 52 -1.02 -7.61 7.81
CA ALA A 52 -1.74 -7.14 8.99
C ALA A 52 -1.05 -7.46 10.32
N PRO A 53 -0.43 -8.64 10.54
CA PRO A 53 0.37 -8.90 11.74
C PRO A 53 1.54 -7.93 11.90
N ALA A 54 2.25 -7.60 10.82
CA ALA A 54 3.33 -6.60 10.83
C ALA A 54 2.81 -5.20 11.16
N LYS A 55 1.68 -4.80 10.54
CA LYS A 55 1.04 -3.50 10.79
C LYS A 55 0.62 -3.34 12.26
N ARG A 56 0.01 -4.36 12.85
CA ARG A 56 -0.46 -4.32 14.26
C ARG A 56 0.66 -4.12 15.28
N GLN A 57 1.84 -4.69 15.06
CA GLN A 57 2.96 -4.54 16.01
C GLN A 57 3.88 -3.34 15.70
N ALA A 58 3.61 -2.57 14.64
CA ALA A 58 4.45 -1.44 14.19
C ALA A 58 4.77 -0.43 15.31
N VAL A 59 3.81 -0.20 16.21
CA VAL A 59 3.94 0.73 17.32
C VAL A 59 4.99 0.29 18.35
N THR A 60 5.09 -1.01 18.59
CA THR A 60 6.05 -1.57 19.57
C THR A 60 7.42 -1.85 18.95
N ASN A 61 7.50 -1.92 17.60
CA ASN A 61 8.74 -2.18 16.87
C ASN A 61 8.90 -1.25 15.64
N PRO A 62 8.80 0.09 15.81
CA PRO A 62 8.72 1.02 14.67
C PRO A 62 10.00 1.04 13.82
N LYS A 63 11.17 0.83 14.44
CA LYS A 63 12.47 0.88 13.76
C LYS A 63 12.73 -0.32 12.83
N ASN A 64 12.09 -1.45 13.08
CA ASN A 64 12.24 -2.67 12.29
C ASN A 64 10.94 -3.08 11.60
N THR A 65 9.97 -2.17 11.51
CA THR A 65 8.73 -2.34 10.76
C THR A 65 8.76 -1.41 9.55
N LEU A 66 8.86 -2.01 8.39
CA LEU A 66 9.08 -1.34 7.11
C LEU A 66 7.76 -1.24 6.33
N TYR A 67 7.45 -0.07 5.85
CA TYR A 67 6.30 0.22 4.99
C TYR A 67 6.68 1.25 3.91
N ALA A 68 5.85 1.45 2.91
CA ALA A 68 6.10 2.34 1.78
C ALA A 68 7.43 2.08 1.02
N ILE A 69 7.96 0.87 1.12
CA ILE A 69 9.26 0.46 0.53
C ILE A 69 9.29 0.66 -0.99
N LYS A 70 8.13 0.60 -1.64
CA LYS A 70 8.00 0.88 -3.08
C LYS A 70 8.53 2.28 -3.46
N ARG A 71 8.49 3.26 -2.55
CA ARG A 71 9.06 4.60 -2.77
C ARG A 71 10.59 4.58 -2.89
N LEU A 72 11.25 3.60 -2.27
CA LEU A 72 12.72 3.48 -2.25
C LEU A 72 13.25 2.57 -3.37
N ILE A 73 12.39 1.74 -3.98
CA ILE A 73 12.82 0.71 -4.94
C ILE A 73 13.49 1.35 -6.17
N GLY A 74 14.71 0.91 -6.50
CA GLY A 74 15.47 1.41 -7.64
C GLY A 74 15.89 2.89 -7.55
N ARG A 75 15.84 3.50 -6.37
CA ARG A 75 16.21 4.91 -6.16
C ARG A 75 17.59 5.08 -5.55
N ARG A 76 18.17 6.25 -5.84
CA ARG A 76 19.42 6.69 -5.23
C ARG A 76 19.13 7.32 -3.86
N PHE A 77 20.07 7.14 -2.92
CA PHE A 77 19.94 7.73 -1.58
C PHE A 77 19.75 9.25 -1.61
N ASP A 78 20.42 9.93 -2.54
CA ASP A 78 20.41 11.39 -2.64
C ASP A 78 19.17 11.95 -3.41
N ASP A 79 18.24 11.08 -3.86
CA ASP A 79 17.00 11.51 -4.52
C ASP A 79 16.11 12.30 -3.56
N ALA A 80 15.44 13.34 -4.07
CA ALA A 80 14.62 14.25 -3.27
C ALA A 80 13.48 13.53 -2.54
N GLU A 81 12.84 12.53 -3.18
CA GLU A 81 11.80 11.71 -2.58
C GLU A 81 12.33 10.85 -1.43
N VAL A 82 13.53 10.27 -1.59
CA VAL A 82 14.19 9.49 -0.53
C VAL A 82 14.51 10.39 0.67
N GLN A 83 14.97 11.63 0.42
CA GLN A 83 15.25 12.58 1.49
C GLN A 83 13.99 13.01 2.26
N LYS A 84 12.82 13.04 1.62
CA LYS A 84 11.53 13.24 2.31
C LYS A 84 11.19 12.02 3.18
N ASP A 85 11.30 10.80 2.64
CA ASP A 85 11.02 9.57 3.40
C ASP A 85 11.90 9.46 4.66
N ILE A 86 13.18 9.85 4.60
CA ILE A 86 14.09 9.87 5.75
C ILE A 86 13.54 10.74 6.90
N GLN A 87 12.82 11.81 6.59
CA GLN A 87 12.28 12.73 7.59
C GLN A 87 11.00 12.22 8.27
N ILE A 88 10.23 11.34 7.59
CA ILE A 88 8.90 10.93 8.03
C ILE A 88 8.83 9.47 8.51
N THR A 89 9.77 8.62 8.10
CA THR A 89 9.78 7.21 8.49
C THR A 89 10.49 6.98 9.82
N PRO A 90 9.98 6.09 10.68
CA PRO A 90 10.62 5.75 11.95
C PRO A 90 11.80 4.78 11.80
N TYR A 91 11.90 4.07 10.67
CA TYR A 91 13.01 3.17 10.36
C TYR A 91 14.13 3.91 9.63
N GLN A 92 15.33 3.35 9.67
CA GLN A 92 16.49 4.00 9.07
C GLN A 92 16.60 3.69 7.58
N ILE A 93 16.71 4.75 6.77
CA ILE A 93 17.11 4.67 5.37
C ILE A 93 18.58 5.04 5.29
N VAL A 94 19.40 4.20 4.67
CA VAL A 94 20.86 4.30 4.66
C VAL A 94 21.40 4.28 3.24
N LYS A 95 22.54 4.93 3.02
CA LYS A 95 23.25 4.87 1.75
C LYS A 95 24.00 3.55 1.62
N ALA A 96 23.76 2.83 0.53
CA ALA A 96 24.53 1.65 0.16
C ALA A 96 25.86 2.05 -0.48
N ASP A 97 26.81 1.12 -0.58
CA ASP A 97 28.13 1.38 -1.16
C ASP A 97 28.09 1.79 -2.64
N ASN A 98 27.07 1.30 -3.37
CA ASN A 98 26.77 1.71 -4.74
C ASN A 98 26.00 3.03 -4.84
N GLY A 99 25.63 3.65 -3.70
CA GLY A 99 24.91 4.91 -3.62
C GLY A 99 23.39 4.78 -3.66
N ASP A 100 22.82 3.58 -3.68
CA ASP A 100 21.38 3.36 -3.65
C ASP A 100 20.79 3.59 -2.24
N ALA A 101 19.48 3.84 -2.20
CA ALA A 101 18.73 3.90 -0.95
C ALA A 101 18.45 2.49 -0.44
N TRP A 102 19.02 2.14 0.71
CA TRP A 102 18.77 0.89 1.42
C TRP A 102 18.13 1.18 2.77
N VAL A 103 17.64 0.17 3.45
CA VAL A 103 17.11 0.27 4.81
C VAL A 103 18.00 -0.51 5.79
N GLU A 104 18.00 -0.10 7.06
CA GLU A 104 18.69 -0.82 8.12
C GLU A 104 17.68 -1.49 9.04
N VAL A 105 17.85 -2.79 9.27
CA VAL A 105 16.96 -3.63 10.07
C VAL A 105 17.81 -4.49 11.00
N ASN A 106 17.59 -4.39 12.31
CA ASN A 106 18.37 -5.12 13.33
C ASN A 106 19.88 -5.01 13.09
N GLY A 107 20.38 -3.80 12.70
CA GLY A 107 21.78 -3.53 12.41
C GLY A 107 22.30 -4.12 11.08
N LYS A 108 21.42 -4.63 10.21
CA LYS A 108 21.78 -5.15 8.87
C LYS A 108 21.18 -4.27 7.78
N LYS A 109 22.00 -3.94 6.80
CA LYS A 109 21.55 -3.21 5.60
C LYS A 109 20.83 -4.17 4.64
N MET A 110 19.68 -3.74 4.15
CA MET A 110 18.84 -4.50 3.21
C MET A 110 18.43 -3.62 2.03
N ALA A 111 18.50 -4.18 0.83
CA ALA A 111 17.99 -3.49 -0.36
C ALA A 111 16.46 -3.53 -0.41
N PRO A 112 15.77 -2.48 -0.91
CA PRO A 112 14.32 -2.48 -1.07
C PRO A 112 13.73 -3.70 -1.80
N PRO A 113 14.35 -4.26 -2.85
CA PRO A 113 13.86 -5.50 -3.47
C PRO A 113 13.80 -6.70 -2.52
N GLN A 114 14.70 -6.80 -1.55
CA GLN A 114 14.68 -7.89 -0.56
C GLN A 114 13.47 -7.77 0.37
N VAL A 115 13.13 -6.55 0.78
CA VAL A 115 11.93 -6.30 1.61
C VAL A 115 10.65 -6.51 0.81
N SER A 116 10.60 -5.99 -0.43
CA SER A 116 9.47 -6.20 -1.34
C SER A 116 9.24 -7.69 -1.65
N ALA A 117 10.32 -8.49 -1.68
CA ALA A 117 10.23 -9.93 -1.87
C ALA A 117 9.48 -10.64 -0.74
N GLU A 118 9.49 -10.13 0.50
CA GLU A 118 8.69 -10.70 1.60
C GLU A 118 7.19 -10.51 1.34
N VAL A 119 6.80 -9.33 0.83
CA VAL A 119 5.41 -9.07 0.42
C VAL A 119 5.01 -10.01 -0.73
N LEU A 120 5.85 -10.11 -1.75
CA LEU A 120 5.58 -11.00 -2.91
C LEU A 120 5.53 -12.48 -2.51
N ARG A 121 6.39 -12.91 -1.57
CA ARG A 121 6.36 -14.28 -1.02
C ARG A 121 5.03 -14.55 -0.32
N LYS A 122 4.54 -13.60 0.46
CA LYS A 122 3.25 -13.72 1.12
C LYS A 122 2.08 -13.78 0.14
N MET A 123 2.13 -13.01 -0.97
CA MET A 123 1.16 -13.10 -2.06
C MET A 123 1.20 -14.47 -2.75
N LYS A 124 2.41 -14.99 -3.01
CA LYS A 124 2.61 -16.34 -3.54
C LYS A 124 2.01 -17.41 -2.62
N GLU A 125 2.34 -17.38 -1.32
CA GLU A 125 1.80 -18.31 -0.32
C GLU A 125 0.25 -18.27 -0.27
N THR A 126 -0.32 -17.06 -0.35
CA THR A 126 -1.78 -16.88 -0.38
C THR A 126 -2.39 -17.55 -1.62
N ALA A 127 -1.74 -17.41 -2.78
CA ALA A 127 -2.19 -18.05 -4.01
C ALA A 127 -2.04 -19.58 -3.96
N GLU A 128 -0.91 -20.08 -3.45
CA GLU A 128 -0.65 -21.50 -3.28
C GLU A 128 -1.63 -22.17 -2.30
N ALA A 129 -1.95 -21.49 -1.19
CA ALA A 129 -2.97 -21.98 -0.23
C ALA A 129 -4.36 -22.07 -0.86
N PHE A 130 -4.71 -21.10 -1.72
CA PHE A 130 -5.99 -21.14 -2.44
C PHE A 130 -6.03 -22.23 -3.52
N LEU A 131 -4.94 -22.41 -4.26
CA LEU A 131 -4.86 -23.35 -5.38
C LEU A 131 -4.60 -24.80 -4.94
N GLY A 132 -3.97 -25.01 -3.79
CA GLY A 132 -3.49 -26.31 -3.33
C GLY A 132 -2.30 -26.85 -4.14
N GLU A 133 -1.64 -25.99 -4.93
CA GLU A 133 -0.48 -26.33 -5.77
C GLU A 133 0.56 -25.20 -5.78
N PRO A 134 1.85 -25.51 -6.06
CA PRO A 134 2.89 -24.50 -6.14
C PRO A 134 2.65 -23.48 -7.27
N VAL A 135 3.02 -22.22 -7.02
CA VAL A 135 2.99 -21.12 -7.97
C VAL A 135 4.41 -20.64 -8.23
N THR A 136 4.79 -20.60 -9.51
CA THR A 136 6.14 -20.22 -9.92
C THR A 136 6.21 -19.02 -10.84
N GLU A 137 5.08 -18.55 -11.39
CA GLU A 137 5.03 -17.51 -12.41
C GLU A 137 4.10 -16.37 -11.98
N ALA A 138 4.50 -15.14 -12.26
CA ALA A 138 3.71 -13.95 -11.94
C ALA A 138 3.83 -12.85 -13.00
N VAL A 139 2.77 -12.02 -13.05
CA VAL A 139 2.77 -10.69 -13.65
C VAL A 139 2.67 -9.70 -12.51
N ILE A 140 3.51 -8.66 -12.49
CA ILE A 140 3.54 -7.66 -11.40
C ILE A 140 3.29 -6.28 -11.98
N THR A 141 2.49 -5.45 -11.30
CA THR A 141 2.22 -4.08 -11.70
C THR A 141 3.24 -3.10 -11.12
N VAL A 142 3.49 -2.01 -11.85
CA VAL A 142 4.30 -0.87 -11.41
C VAL A 142 3.67 0.44 -11.89
N PRO A 143 3.93 1.58 -11.22
CA PRO A 143 3.54 2.88 -11.72
C PRO A 143 4.07 3.15 -13.13
N ALA A 144 3.32 3.89 -13.94
CA ALA A 144 3.72 4.17 -15.32
C ALA A 144 5.02 5.00 -15.41
N TYR A 145 5.30 5.84 -14.40
CA TYR A 145 6.51 6.67 -14.34
C TYR A 145 7.77 5.92 -13.87
N PHE A 146 7.66 4.66 -13.46
CA PHE A 146 8.84 3.88 -13.07
C PHE A 146 9.84 3.78 -14.22
N ASN A 147 11.09 4.13 -13.92
CA ASN A 147 12.20 3.97 -14.83
C ASN A 147 12.69 2.50 -14.89
N ASP A 148 13.65 2.24 -15.78
CA ASP A 148 14.17 0.88 -15.99
C ASP A 148 14.80 0.28 -14.73
N SER A 149 15.50 1.09 -13.92
CA SER A 149 16.10 0.63 -12.65
C SER A 149 15.04 0.18 -11.67
N GLN A 150 13.92 0.92 -11.55
CA GLN A 150 12.80 0.59 -10.67
C GLN A 150 12.05 -0.66 -11.15
N ARG A 151 11.86 -0.80 -12.47
CA ARG A 151 11.26 -1.99 -13.08
C ARG A 151 12.12 -3.21 -12.87
N GLN A 152 13.43 -3.09 -13.10
CA GLN A 152 14.39 -4.16 -12.86
C GLN A 152 14.42 -4.58 -11.38
N ALA A 153 14.46 -3.62 -10.47
CA ALA A 153 14.43 -3.89 -9.03
C ALA A 153 13.14 -4.58 -8.58
N THR A 154 11.99 -4.25 -9.19
CA THR A 154 10.71 -4.96 -8.96
C THR A 154 10.76 -6.40 -9.49
N GLN A 155 11.38 -6.61 -10.67
CA GLN A 155 11.57 -7.94 -11.22
C GLN A 155 12.53 -8.79 -10.36
N ASP A 156 13.58 -8.17 -9.83
CA ASP A 156 14.51 -8.83 -8.91
C ASP A 156 13.83 -9.22 -7.59
N ALA A 157 12.92 -8.36 -7.06
CA ALA A 157 12.10 -8.71 -5.89
C ALA A 157 11.26 -9.98 -6.16
N GLY A 158 10.64 -10.08 -7.33
CA GLY A 158 9.91 -11.28 -7.75
C GLY A 158 10.79 -12.52 -7.78
N ARG A 159 11.99 -12.40 -8.35
CA ARG A 159 12.97 -13.50 -8.41
C ARG A 159 13.42 -13.93 -7.00
N ILE A 160 13.69 -12.98 -6.10
CA ILE A 160 14.03 -13.26 -4.69
C ILE A 160 12.88 -13.98 -3.98
N ALA A 161 11.62 -13.64 -4.30
CA ALA A 161 10.44 -14.32 -3.78
C ALA A 161 10.21 -15.74 -4.38
N GLY A 162 11.04 -16.16 -5.33
CA GLY A 162 10.90 -17.45 -6.00
C GLY A 162 9.82 -17.46 -7.08
N LEU A 163 9.61 -16.31 -7.74
CA LEU A 163 8.69 -16.13 -8.87
C LEU A 163 9.46 -15.81 -10.15
N GLU A 164 9.12 -16.48 -11.25
CA GLU A 164 9.48 -16.05 -12.58
C GLU A 164 8.53 -14.93 -13.01
N VAL A 165 9.03 -13.70 -13.07
CA VAL A 165 8.23 -12.54 -13.48
C VAL A 165 8.12 -12.52 -15.00
N LYS A 166 6.97 -12.93 -15.52
CA LYS A 166 6.72 -13.01 -16.96
C LYS A 166 6.58 -11.63 -17.60
N ARG A 167 5.98 -10.67 -16.88
CA ARG A 167 5.82 -9.29 -17.31
C ARG A 167 5.76 -8.33 -16.13
N ILE A 168 6.27 -7.12 -16.36
CA ILE A 168 5.96 -5.94 -15.58
C ILE A 168 4.98 -5.11 -16.40
N ILE A 169 3.82 -4.76 -15.82
CA ILE A 169 2.75 -4.01 -16.48
C ILE A 169 2.52 -2.69 -15.74
N ASN A 170 2.22 -1.61 -16.48
CA ASN A 170 1.86 -0.34 -15.86
C ASN A 170 0.51 -0.44 -15.15
N GLU A 171 0.42 0.06 -13.91
CA GLU A 171 -0.80 0.08 -13.11
C GLU A 171 -2.00 0.68 -13.85
N PRO A 172 -1.88 1.87 -14.49
CA PRO A 172 -3.01 2.43 -15.21
C PRO A 172 -3.44 1.59 -16.43
N THR A 173 -2.51 0.89 -17.08
CA THR A 173 -2.83 -0.06 -18.16
C THR A 173 -3.59 -1.26 -17.61
N ALA A 174 -3.15 -1.81 -16.48
CA ALA A 174 -3.84 -2.93 -15.82
C ALA A 174 -5.26 -2.52 -15.38
N ALA A 175 -5.42 -1.31 -14.84
CA ALA A 175 -6.74 -0.77 -14.46
C ALA A 175 -7.67 -0.62 -15.68
N ALA A 176 -7.17 -0.09 -16.81
CA ALA A 176 -7.92 0.04 -18.04
C ALA A 176 -8.37 -1.34 -18.59
N LEU A 177 -7.49 -2.32 -18.58
CA LEU A 177 -7.80 -3.69 -18.98
C LEU A 177 -8.84 -4.33 -18.04
N ALA A 178 -8.70 -4.17 -16.73
CA ALA A 178 -9.64 -4.69 -15.75
C ALA A 178 -11.05 -4.08 -15.90
N PHE A 179 -11.14 -2.82 -16.30
CA PHE A 179 -12.40 -2.15 -16.61
C PHE A 179 -13.03 -2.64 -17.93
N GLY A 180 -12.32 -3.45 -18.71
CA GLY A 180 -12.81 -4.02 -19.96
C GLY A 180 -12.66 -3.08 -21.15
N MET A 181 -11.72 -2.15 -21.10
CA MET A 181 -11.46 -1.21 -22.21
C MET A 181 -10.96 -1.89 -23.49
N ASP A 182 -10.41 -3.09 -23.38
CA ASP A 182 -10.03 -3.96 -24.50
C ASP A 182 -11.23 -4.50 -25.29
N LYS A 183 -12.40 -4.56 -24.65
CA LYS A 183 -13.64 -5.15 -25.23
C LYS A 183 -14.59 -4.11 -25.84
N VAL A 184 -14.23 -2.85 -25.80
CA VAL A 184 -15.11 -1.79 -26.31
C VAL A 184 -14.82 -1.55 -27.80
N ASP A 185 -15.83 -1.81 -28.65
CA ASP A 185 -15.81 -1.68 -30.13
C ASP A 185 -15.83 -0.20 -30.59
N ALA A 186 -15.10 0.68 -29.99
CA ALA A 186 -14.99 2.04 -30.49
C ALA A 186 -13.53 2.29 -30.86
N GLY A 187 -13.28 2.81 -32.04
CA GLY A 187 -11.95 3.10 -32.57
C GLY A 187 -10.96 3.73 -31.58
N ASP A 188 -9.96 4.39 -32.06
CA ASP A 188 -8.95 5.03 -31.21
C ASP A 188 -9.55 5.99 -30.20
N ARG A 189 -9.08 5.94 -28.95
CA ARG A 189 -9.58 6.80 -27.88
C ARG A 189 -8.49 7.14 -26.88
N LYS A 190 -8.70 8.24 -26.18
CA LYS A 190 -7.89 8.64 -25.03
C LYS A 190 -8.74 8.58 -23.77
N ILE A 191 -8.19 7.96 -22.75
CA ILE A 191 -8.82 7.85 -21.42
C ILE A 191 -7.90 8.44 -20.37
N ALA A 192 -8.49 8.91 -19.27
CA ALA A 192 -7.77 9.28 -18.05
C ALA A 192 -8.01 8.19 -17.01
N VAL A 193 -6.93 7.69 -16.40
CA VAL A 193 -6.97 6.83 -15.23
C VAL A 193 -6.60 7.68 -14.04
N PHE A 194 -7.50 7.76 -13.06
CA PHE A 194 -7.35 8.48 -11.80
C PHE A 194 -7.20 7.43 -10.70
N ASP A 195 -5.99 7.32 -10.14
CA ASP A 195 -5.64 6.35 -9.11
C ASP A 195 -5.25 7.06 -7.82
N LEU A 196 -6.16 7.07 -6.84
CA LEU A 196 -5.90 7.55 -5.48
C LEU A 196 -5.73 6.33 -4.58
N GLY A 197 -4.48 5.93 -4.40
CA GLY A 197 -4.10 4.80 -3.55
C GLY A 197 -4.06 5.15 -2.07
N GLY A 198 -3.50 4.26 -1.26
CA GLY A 198 -3.32 4.48 0.18
C GLY A 198 -2.24 5.51 0.51
N GLY A 199 -1.18 5.60 -0.29
CA GLY A 199 -0.04 6.49 -0.03
C GLY A 199 0.47 7.23 -1.26
N THR A 200 -0.15 7.05 -2.43
CA THR A 200 0.21 7.71 -3.68
C THR A 200 -1.05 8.10 -4.45
N PHE A 201 -0.95 9.17 -5.20
CA PHE A 201 -1.97 9.62 -6.14
C PHE A 201 -1.36 9.73 -7.54
N ASP A 202 -1.98 9.08 -8.52
CA ASP A 202 -1.51 9.03 -9.90
C ASP A 202 -2.64 9.33 -10.88
N VAL A 203 -2.37 10.19 -11.86
CA VAL A 203 -3.24 10.44 -13.01
C VAL A 203 -2.47 10.12 -14.28
N SER A 204 -2.99 9.24 -15.10
CA SER A 204 -2.38 8.82 -16.36
C SER A 204 -3.34 9.01 -17.52
N ILE A 205 -2.84 9.55 -18.63
CA ILE A 205 -3.56 9.60 -19.91
C ILE A 205 -3.06 8.43 -20.76
N ILE A 206 -4.00 7.60 -21.18
CA ILE A 206 -3.72 6.42 -22.00
C ILE A 206 -4.40 6.59 -23.35
N GLU A 207 -3.66 6.33 -24.42
CA GLU A 207 -4.21 6.12 -25.75
C GLU A 207 -4.46 4.62 -25.97
N ILE A 208 -5.63 4.30 -26.49
CA ILE A 208 -6.01 2.95 -26.89
C ILE A 208 -6.22 3.01 -28.39
N ALA A 209 -5.33 2.38 -29.13
CA ALA A 209 -5.39 2.30 -30.59
C ALA A 209 -5.74 0.88 -31.05
N ASP A 210 -6.44 0.77 -32.16
CA ASP A 210 -6.69 -0.50 -32.85
C ASP A 210 -5.65 -0.67 -33.95
N VAL A 211 -4.76 -1.63 -33.77
CA VAL A 211 -3.71 -1.96 -34.76
C VAL A 211 -3.91 -3.39 -35.21
N ASP A 212 -4.35 -3.57 -36.45
CA ASP A 212 -4.59 -4.87 -37.06
C ASP A 212 -5.58 -5.78 -36.30
N GLY A 213 -6.54 -5.18 -35.57
CA GLY A 213 -7.52 -5.89 -34.75
C GLY A 213 -7.10 -6.17 -33.31
N ASP A 214 -5.87 -5.79 -32.94
CA ASP A 214 -5.35 -5.88 -31.56
C ASP A 214 -5.38 -4.49 -30.90
N LYS A 215 -5.85 -4.43 -29.65
CA LYS A 215 -5.86 -3.20 -28.87
C LYS A 215 -4.49 -2.94 -28.25
N GLN A 216 -3.87 -1.83 -28.64
CA GLN A 216 -2.61 -1.35 -28.07
C GLN A 216 -2.90 -0.24 -27.06
N PHE A 217 -2.21 -0.31 -25.91
CA PHE A 217 -2.33 0.65 -24.82
C PHE A 217 -1.00 1.39 -24.67
N GLU A 218 -1.02 2.70 -24.89
CA GLU A 218 0.13 3.57 -24.73
C GLU A 218 -0.13 4.62 -23.65
N VAL A 219 0.76 4.74 -22.66
CA VAL A 219 0.70 5.80 -21.65
C VAL A 219 1.33 7.05 -22.25
N LEU A 220 0.51 8.04 -22.59
CA LEU A 220 0.94 9.30 -23.21
C LEU A 220 1.58 10.24 -22.19
N SER A 221 1.03 10.29 -20.97
CA SER A 221 1.53 11.13 -19.88
C SER A 221 1.07 10.58 -18.54
N THR A 222 1.86 10.86 -17.52
CA THR A 222 1.52 10.56 -16.13
C THR A 222 2.00 11.68 -15.24
N ASN A 223 1.25 11.98 -14.18
CA ASN A 223 1.59 12.91 -13.12
C ASN A 223 0.93 12.45 -11.82
N GLY A 224 1.34 13.00 -10.69
CA GLY A 224 0.76 12.62 -9.40
C GLY A 224 1.55 13.16 -8.23
N ASP A 225 1.23 12.64 -7.05
CA ASP A 225 1.93 12.92 -5.80
C ASP A 225 2.23 11.60 -5.08
N THR A 226 3.51 11.32 -4.87
CA THR A 226 3.98 10.09 -4.20
C THR A 226 3.81 10.14 -2.68
N PHE A 227 3.30 11.25 -2.13
CA PHE A 227 3.05 11.47 -0.71
C PHE A 227 1.60 11.88 -0.42
N LEU A 228 0.66 11.60 -1.34
CA LEU A 228 -0.76 11.86 -1.15
C LEU A 228 -1.57 10.57 -1.35
N GLY A 229 -2.36 10.21 -0.36
CA GLY A 229 -3.21 9.03 -0.44
C GLY A 229 -4.15 8.88 0.76
N GLY A 230 -4.78 7.72 0.87
CA GLY A 230 -5.74 7.43 1.92
C GLY A 230 -5.20 7.56 3.35
N GLU A 231 -3.89 7.37 3.56
CA GLU A 231 -3.23 7.55 4.86
C GLU A 231 -3.25 9.01 5.33
N ASP A 232 -3.21 9.98 4.41
CA ASP A 232 -3.29 11.40 4.76
C ASP A 232 -4.69 11.76 5.26
N PHE A 233 -5.74 11.15 4.69
CA PHE A 233 -7.11 11.29 5.19
C PHE A 233 -7.26 10.65 6.57
N ASP A 234 -6.66 9.47 6.80
CA ASP A 234 -6.64 8.84 8.12
C ASP A 234 -5.99 9.74 9.15
N GLN A 235 -4.86 10.38 8.80
CA GLN A 235 -4.14 11.29 9.68
C GLN A 235 -5.01 12.50 10.07
N ARG A 236 -5.77 13.06 9.13
CA ARG A 236 -6.71 14.16 9.43
C ARG A 236 -7.82 13.74 10.38
N ILE A 237 -8.33 12.53 10.23
CA ILE A 237 -9.34 11.99 11.16
C ILE A 237 -8.72 11.77 12.54
N ILE A 238 -7.49 11.27 12.62
CA ILE A 238 -6.78 11.10 13.89
C ILE A 238 -6.59 12.45 14.59
N GLU A 239 -6.14 13.48 13.89
CA GLU A 239 -5.96 14.83 14.42
C GLU A 239 -7.29 15.38 14.96
N TYR A 240 -8.37 15.26 14.20
CA TYR A 240 -9.70 15.65 14.63
C TYR A 240 -10.13 14.93 15.91
N ILE A 241 -9.97 13.62 15.99
CA ILE A 241 -10.32 12.83 17.18
C ILE A 241 -9.51 13.25 18.39
N ILE A 242 -8.20 13.47 18.24
CA ILE A 242 -7.31 13.93 19.32
C ILE A 242 -7.75 15.29 19.85
N ASP A 243 -8.07 16.22 18.95
CA ASP A 243 -8.48 17.57 19.32
C ASP A 243 -9.82 17.56 20.05
N GLU A 244 -10.83 16.82 19.57
CA GLU A 244 -12.12 16.69 20.24
C GLU A 244 -11.99 16.01 21.60
N PHE A 245 -11.24 14.91 21.68
CA PHE A 245 -11.01 14.23 22.95
C PHE A 245 -10.30 15.13 23.97
N LYS A 246 -9.33 15.93 23.53
CA LYS A 246 -8.64 16.89 24.38
C LYS A 246 -9.55 17.98 24.90
N LYS A 247 -10.51 18.48 24.06
CA LYS A 247 -11.53 19.45 24.48
C LYS A 247 -12.47 18.86 25.54
N GLU A 248 -12.91 17.61 25.36
CA GLU A 248 -13.88 16.99 26.26
C GLU A 248 -13.26 16.44 27.55
N GLN A 249 -12.09 15.79 27.46
CA GLN A 249 -11.48 15.04 28.56
C GLN A 249 -10.23 15.71 29.15
N GLY A 250 -9.69 16.76 28.51
CA GLY A 250 -8.49 17.45 28.95
C GLY A 250 -7.18 16.65 28.74
N VAL A 251 -7.24 15.50 28.08
CA VAL A 251 -6.10 14.58 27.86
C VAL A 251 -5.65 14.60 26.41
N ASP A 252 -4.36 14.69 26.19
CA ASP A 252 -3.74 14.71 24.87
C ASP A 252 -3.28 13.28 24.48
N LEU A 253 -4.02 12.64 23.58
CA LEU A 253 -3.74 11.28 23.12
C LEU A 253 -2.51 11.19 22.21
N SER A 254 -2.00 12.31 21.67
CA SER A 254 -0.84 12.31 20.75
C SER A 254 0.45 11.78 21.38
N LYS A 255 0.49 11.75 22.72
CA LYS A 255 1.65 11.28 23.50
C LYS A 255 1.54 9.83 23.97
N ASP A 256 0.38 9.21 23.79
CA ASP A 256 0.12 7.84 24.17
C ASP A 256 0.25 6.93 22.95
N VAL A 257 1.35 6.19 22.88
CA VAL A 257 1.72 5.33 21.76
C VAL A 257 0.66 4.24 21.51
N LEU A 258 0.09 3.65 22.56
CA LEU A 258 -0.95 2.63 22.45
C LEU A 258 -2.29 3.22 21.98
N ALA A 259 -2.63 4.41 22.51
CA ALA A 259 -3.80 5.13 22.04
C ALA A 259 -3.69 5.49 20.55
N LEU A 260 -2.54 5.99 20.10
CA LEU A 260 -2.29 6.32 18.69
C LEU A 260 -2.47 5.12 17.75
N GLN A 261 -2.04 3.92 18.16
CA GLN A 261 -2.27 2.71 17.35
C GLN A 261 -3.75 2.44 17.17
N ARG A 262 -4.50 2.48 18.26
CA ARG A 262 -5.95 2.26 18.23
C ARG A 262 -6.67 3.34 17.43
N LEU A 263 -6.21 4.59 17.51
CA LEU A 263 -6.74 5.70 16.71
C LEU A 263 -6.49 5.50 15.22
N LYS A 264 -5.32 5.02 14.81
CA LYS A 264 -5.01 4.71 13.40
C LYS A 264 -5.97 3.68 12.82
N GLU A 265 -6.19 2.58 13.53
CA GLU A 265 -7.12 1.54 13.10
C GLU A 265 -8.58 2.04 13.04
N ALA A 266 -8.98 2.83 14.04
CA ALA A 266 -10.32 3.39 14.11
C ALA A 266 -10.58 4.46 13.04
N ALA A 267 -9.59 5.30 12.73
CA ALA A 267 -9.67 6.33 11.69
C ALA A 267 -9.76 5.70 10.30
N GLU A 268 -8.93 4.72 9.99
CA GLU A 268 -8.99 3.98 8.72
C GLU A 268 -10.37 3.31 8.55
N LYS A 269 -10.88 2.66 9.61
CA LYS A 269 -12.21 2.05 9.60
C LYS A 269 -13.31 3.11 9.37
N ALA A 270 -13.26 4.22 10.08
CA ALA A 270 -14.21 5.32 9.93
C ALA A 270 -14.20 5.90 8.51
N LYS A 271 -13.01 6.13 7.92
CA LYS A 271 -12.87 6.56 6.53
C LYS A 271 -13.55 5.57 5.55
N ILE A 272 -13.31 4.27 5.72
CA ILE A 272 -13.91 3.22 4.88
C ILE A 272 -15.43 3.25 5.01
N GLU A 273 -15.98 3.33 6.22
CA GLU A 273 -17.42 3.38 6.46
C GLU A 273 -18.05 4.64 5.86
N LEU A 274 -17.40 5.80 6.00
CA LEU A 274 -17.86 7.08 5.44
C LEU A 274 -17.84 7.12 3.91
N SER A 275 -17.21 6.16 3.23
CA SER A 275 -17.37 6.02 1.77
C SER A 275 -18.74 5.55 1.33
N SER A 276 -19.53 4.97 2.23
CA SER A 276 -20.89 4.46 1.97
C SER A 276 -21.97 5.03 2.88
N THR A 277 -21.59 5.73 3.96
CA THR A 277 -22.50 6.34 4.92
C THR A 277 -22.17 7.81 5.14
N THR A 278 -23.14 8.59 5.64
CA THR A 278 -22.94 10.02 5.97
C THR A 278 -22.40 10.24 7.38
N GLN A 279 -22.39 9.20 8.21
CA GLN A 279 -21.89 9.25 9.58
C GLN A 279 -21.43 7.88 10.06
N THR A 280 -20.47 7.87 10.97
CA THR A 280 -20.02 6.68 11.71
C THR A 280 -19.63 7.06 13.13
N ASP A 281 -19.67 6.10 14.05
CA ASP A 281 -19.29 6.29 15.45
C ASP A 281 -17.94 5.60 15.73
N VAL A 282 -16.96 6.35 16.23
CA VAL A 282 -15.68 5.84 16.72
C VAL A 282 -15.79 5.62 18.23
N ASN A 283 -15.82 4.37 18.64
CA ASN A 283 -15.92 3.97 20.04
C ASN A 283 -14.68 3.15 20.44
N LEU A 284 -13.84 3.74 21.31
CA LEU A 284 -12.64 3.11 21.85
C LEU A 284 -12.69 3.11 23.38
N PRO A 285 -13.24 2.06 23.99
CA PRO A 285 -13.26 1.94 25.45
C PRO A 285 -11.83 1.78 25.96
N TYR A 286 -11.55 2.39 27.13
CA TYR A 286 -10.22 2.35 27.77
C TYR A 286 -9.09 2.79 26.81
N VAL A 287 -9.31 3.92 26.13
CA VAL A 287 -8.34 4.44 25.14
C VAL A 287 -7.05 4.90 25.82
N THR A 288 -7.16 5.48 27.00
CA THR A 288 -6.05 5.87 27.88
C THR A 288 -6.50 5.92 29.34
N ALA A 289 -5.62 6.27 30.25
CA ALA A 289 -5.93 6.48 31.67
C ALA A 289 -5.11 7.65 32.22
N ASP A 290 -5.69 8.39 33.19
CA ASP A 290 -5.00 9.42 33.96
C ASP A 290 -5.25 9.21 35.46
N ALA A 291 -4.85 10.20 36.31
CA ALA A 291 -5.02 10.14 37.75
C ALA A 291 -6.51 10.00 38.21
N SER A 292 -7.48 10.37 37.35
CA SER A 292 -8.90 10.23 37.62
C SER A 292 -9.49 8.88 37.18
N GLY A 293 -8.67 8.02 36.55
CA GLY A 293 -9.06 6.68 36.11
C GLY A 293 -9.05 6.50 34.59
N PRO A 294 -9.63 5.38 34.11
CA PRO A 294 -9.69 5.08 32.69
C PRO A 294 -10.56 6.07 31.92
N LYS A 295 -10.14 6.39 30.71
CA LYS A 295 -10.85 7.26 29.77
C LYS A 295 -11.38 6.47 28.58
N HIS A 296 -12.56 6.85 28.11
CA HIS A 296 -13.23 6.23 26.99
C HIS A 296 -13.43 7.28 25.90
N LEU A 297 -13.21 6.87 24.65
CA LEU A 297 -13.49 7.73 23.49
C LEU A 297 -14.77 7.25 22.82
N ASN A 298 -15.70 8.18 22.60
CA ASN A 298 -16.89 7.96 21.83
C ASN A 298 -17.22 9.24 21.04
N ILE A 299 -16.83 9.23 19.77
CA ILE A 299 -16.96 10.40 18.88
C ILE A 299 -17.73 9.99 17.63
N ARG A 300 -18.70 10.83 17.25
CA ARG A 300 -19.38 10.71 15.96
C ARG A 300 -18.60 11.45 14.89
N CYS A 301 -18.17 10.73 13.87
CA CYS A 301 -17.57 11.28 12.67
C CYS A 301 -18.62 11.45 11.58
N LEU A 302 -18.62 12.60 10.93
CA LEU A 302 -19.51 12.90 9.82
C LEU A 302 -18.73 13.00 8.52
N LEU A 303 -19.32 12.64 7.39
CA LEU A 303 -18.67 12.69 6.08
C LEU A 303 -18.09 14.07 5.77
N TYR A 304 -18.75 15.16 6.18
CA TYR A 304 -18.26 16.52 5.96
C TYR A 304 -17.16 16.96 6.95
N THR A 305 -16.90 16.21 8.03
CA THR A 305 -15.73 16.42 8.91
C THR A 305 -14.51 15.64 8.45
N SER A 306 -14.71 14.65 7.57
CA SER A 306 -13.62 14.00 6.86
C SER A 306 -13.17 14.94 5.73
N PRO A 307 -11.85 15.25 5.61
CA PRO A 307 -11.37 16.12 4.55
C PRO A 307 -11.70 15.54 3.18
N SER A 308 -12.28 16.37 2.33
CA SER A 308 -12.55 16.02 0.94
C SER A 308 -11.25 16.12 0.13
N PRO A 309 -11.02 15.27 -0.88
CA PRO A 309 -9.94 15.50 -1.85
C PRO A 309 -10.00 16.85 -2.55
N ARG A 310 -11.15 17.56 -2.45
CA ARG A 310 -11.34 18.92 -2.98
C ARG A 310 -10.81 20.01 -2.05
N ASP A 311 -10.53 19.66 -0.79
CA ASP A 311 -10.09 20.61 0.25
C ASP A 311 -8.59 20.46 0.55
N ALA A 312 -7.89 19.60 -0.19
CA ALA A 312 -6.45 19.33 -0.07
C ALA A 312 -5.63 20.13 -1.09
#